data_033396763bd009742e97030f75fa3e76
#
_entry.id   033396763bd009742e97030f75fa3e76
#
_cell.length_a   1.000
_cell.length_b   1.000
_cell.length_c   1.000
_cell.angle_alpha   90.00
_cell.angle_beta   90.00
_cell.angle_gamma   90.00
#
_symmetry.space_group_name_H-M   'P 1'
#
loop_
_entity.id
_entity.type
_entity.pdbx_description
1 polymer ?
#
loop_
_entity_poly.entity_id
_entity_poly.type
_entity_poly.pdbx_seq_one_letter_code
_entity_poly.pdbx_strand_id
1 'polypeptide(L)'
;QRQMCIRDSVTIVKHDLDSLEYNIYHTWMQEVKKRLNKMVVPALVESQSLPGFVTNDSGGRLLNRLLASSNAPSYTMDDILGILNKIWKCLKSYYVEPSVTQQVITDLLKMIGVTSFNDLLMRRHFCSWKRAMQIQYNITRLEEWCKSHDMPEGSLQLEHLLQATKLLQLKKATMSDIDIIYDVCWMLTPTQIQKLISHYHVADYENPISPEILKAVASRVVPNDRNDHLLLPPEIDEAGPYELPLPREVTGIETYCPAYLHVPLLRSLASKVA
;
A
#
# COMPACT_ATOMS: atom_id res chain seq x y z
N GLN A 1 -39.96 35.17 -0.78
CA GLN A 1 -39.62 34.72 0.59
C GLN A 1 -39.62 33.19 0.74
N ARG A 2 -40.68 32.45 0.31
CA ARG A 2 -40.72 30.97 0.40
C ARG A 2 -39.59 30.25 -0.36
N GLN A 3 -39.23 30.69 -1.56
CA GLN A 3 -38.15 30.09 -2.36
C GLN A 3 -36.76 30.34 -1.72
N MET A 4 -36.58 31.48 -1.06
CA MET A 4 -35.35 31.80 -0.34
C MET A 4 -35.17 30.90 0.89
N CYS A 5 -36.21 30.71 1.71
CA CYS A 5 -36.16 29.78 2.86
C CYS A 5 -35.85 28.32 2.47
N ILE A 6 -36.43 27.83 1.34
CA ILE A 6 -36.15 26.45 0.86
C ILE A 6 -34.70 26.31 0.42
N ARG A 7 -34.18 27.31 -0.32
CA ARG A 7 -32.78 27.30 -0.80
C ARG A 7 -31.79 27.31 0.37
N ASP A 8 -32.05 28.14 1.38
CA ASP A 8 -31.22 28.22 2.60
C ASP A 8 -31.25 26.91 3.40
N SER A 9 -32.43 26.30 3.54
CA SER A 9 -32.60 25.02 4.22
C SER A 9 -31.85 23.88 3.48
N VAL A 10 -31.92 23.84 2.15
CA VAL A 10 -31.20 22.85 1.33
C VAL A 10 -29.70 23.03 1.47
N THR A 11 -29.20 24.26 1.48
CA THR A 11 -27.79 24.57 1.66
C THR A 11 -27.27 24.11 3.03
N ILE A 12 -28.04 24.33 4.09
CA ILE A 12 -27.69 23.89 5.44
C ILE A 12 -27.63 22.36 5.50
N VAL A 13 -28.65 21.67 5.00
CA VAL A 13 -28.69 20.19 4.99
C VAL A 13 -27.52 19.61 4.18
N LYS A 14 -27.19 20.20 3.03
CA LYS A 14 -26.04 19.78 2.23
C LYS A 14 -24.74 19.91 3.03
N HIS A 15 -24.52 21.04 3.66
CA HIS A 15 -23.33 21.29 4.49
C HIS A 15 -23.24 20.30 5.67
N ASP A 16 -24.37 20.00 6.32
CA ASP A 16 -24.41 19.04 7.43
C ASP A 16 -24.10 17.62 6.95
N LEU A 17 -24.59 17.23 5.76
CA LEU A 17 -24.28 15.93 5.14
C LEU A 17 -22.82 15.85 4.75
N ASP A 18 -22.27 16.86 4.12
CA ASP A 18 -20.84 16.92 3.74
C ASP A 18 -19.95 16.81 5.00
N SER A 19 -20.31 17.50 6.08
CA SER A 19 -19.59 17.44 7.36
C SER A 19 -19.69 16.05 8.01
N LEU A 20 -20.85 15.42 7.94
CA LEU A 20 -21.09 14.08 8.47
C LEU A 20 -20.28 13.03 7.67
N GLU A 21 -20.31 13.11 6.35
CA GLU A 21 -19.53 12.25 5.45
C GLU A 21 -18.03 12.33 5.78
N TYR A 22 -17.51 13.55 5.85
CA TYR A 22 -16.09 13.78 6.21
C TYR A 22 -15.73 13.16 7.56
N ASN A 23 -16.53 13.39 8.58
CA ASN A 23 -16.25 12.89 9.94
C ASN A 23 -16.30 11.35 10.01
N ILE A 24 -17.30 10.73 9.37
CA ILE A 24 -17.43 9.27 9.32
C ILE A 24 -16.21 8.67 8.62
N TYR A 25 -15.89 9.19 7.44
CA TYR A 25 -14.78 8.70 6.64
C TYR A 25 -13.45 8.83 7.36
N HIS A 26 -13.14 10.03 7.83
CA HIS A 26 -11.87 10.33 8.47
C HIS A 26 -11.64 9.45 9.70
N THR A 27 -12.63 9.36 10.59
CA THR A 27 -12.56 8.53 11.80
C THR A 27 -12.37 7.05 11.45
N TRP A 28 -13.14 6.55 10.49
CA TRP A 28 -13.08 5.16 10.08
C TRP A 28 -11.74 4.82 9.42
N MET A 29 -11.25 5.65 8.49
CA MET A 29 -9.98 5.43 7.83
C MET A 29 -8.78 5.50 8.80
N GLN A 30 -8.82 6.41 9.76
CA GLN A 30 -7.79 6.48 10.80
C GLN A 30 -7.71 5.17 11.60
N GLU A 31 -8.84 4.63 12.03
CA GLU A 31 -8.85 3.35 12.77
C GLU A 31 -8.39 2.17 11.91
N VAL A 32 -8.79 2.12 10.65
CA VAL A 32 -8.35 1.10 9.70
C VAL A 32 -6.86 1.19 9.45
N LYS A 33 -6.35 2.39 9.14
CA LYS A 33 -4.91 2.64 8.91
C LYS A 33 -4.08 2.30 10.15
N LYS A 34 -4.51 2.71 11.33
CA LYS A 34 -3.85 2.42 12.61
C LYS A 34 -3.76 0.90 12.87
N ARG A 35 -4.82 0.16 12.55
CA ARG A 35 -4.83 -1.30 12.68
C ARG A 35 -3.90 -1.96 11.69
N LEU A 36 -3.98 -1.61 10.41
CA LEU A 36 -3.13 -2.15 9.35
C LEU A 36 -1.65 -1.83 9.58
N ASN A 37 -1.32 -0.61 10.01
CA ASN A 37 0.07 -0.19 10.23
C ASN A 37 0.85 -1.10 11.18
N LYS A 38 0.16 -1.67 12.21
CA LYS A 38 0.77 -2.64 13.13
C LYS A 38 1.08 -3.99 12.49
N MET A 39 0.40 -4.31 11.40
CA MET A 39 0.45 -5.61 10.75
C MET A 39 1.36 -5.62 9.53
N VAL A 40 1.52 -4.47 8.87
CA VAL A 40 2.20 -4.36 7.57
C VAL A 40 3.62 -4.89 7.63
N VAL A 41 4.44 -4.38 8.53
CA VAL A 41 5.85 -4.78 8.62
C VAL A 41 6.01 -6.25 9.00
N PRO A 42 5.38 -6.78 10.08
CA PRO A 42 5.46 -8.19 10.41
C PRO A 42 4.98 -9.12 9.29
N ALA A 43 3.88 -8.76 8.63
CA ALA A 43 3.27 -9.64 7.64
C ALA A 43 3.97 -9.59 6.27
N LEU A 44 4.37 -8.40 5.81
CA LEU A 44 4.87 -8.22 4.45
C LEU A 44 6.39 -8.25 4.37
N VAL A 45 7.08 -7.66 5.36
CA VAL A 45 8.55 -7.52 5.35
C VAL A 45 9.23 -8.65 6.12
N GLU A 46 8.72 -9.01 7.32
CA GLU A 46 9.38 -9.95 8.23
C GLU A 46 8.97 -11.40 8.00
N SER A 47 7.75 -11.65 7.50
CA SER A 47 7.23 -13.01 7.34
C SER A 47 8.04 -13.82 6.31
N GLN A 48 8.09 -15.11 6.53
CA GLN A 48 8.77 -16.08 5.65
C GLN A 48 7.73 -17.01 5.04
N SER A 49 6.92 -16.46 4.16
CA SER A 49 5.77 -17.15 3.56
C SER A 49 6.14 -18.03 2.35
N LEU A 50 7.32 -17.80 1.74
CA LEU A 50 7.77 -18.58 0.58
C LEU A 50 8.25 -19.96 1.03
N PRO A 51 7.59 -21.05 0.59
CA PRO A 51 7.95 -22.40 0.99
C PRO A 51 9.40 -22.77 0.59
N GLY A 52 10.11 -23.44 1.50
CA GLY A 52 11.50 -23.89 1.24
C GLY A 52 12.56 -22.80 1.35
N PHE A 53 12.19 -21.56 1.58
CA PHE A 53 13.09 -20.42 1.71
C PHE A 53 13.12 -19.94 3.16
N VAL A 54 14.15 -20.32 3.92
CA VAL A 54 14.38 -19.80 5.27
C VAL A 54 15.50 -18.78 5.23
N THR A 55 15.25 -17.55 5.64
CA THR A 55 16.27 -16.53 5.82
C THR A 55 16.80 -16.60 7.25
N ASN A 56 18.07 -16.98 7.42
CA ASN A 56 18.73 -16.91 8.73
C ASN A 56 19.30 -15.49 8.93
N ASP A 57 18.44 -14.51 9.18
CA ASP A 57 18.86 -13.11 9.34
C ASP A 57 19.44 -12.79 10.73
N SER A 58 19.51 -13.78 11.60
CA SER A 58 20.08 -13.62 12.95
C SER A 58 21.35 -14.41 13.12
N GLY A 59 22.46 -13.70 13.34
CA GLY A 59 23.82 -14.24 13.56
C GLY A 59 24.03 -15.04 14.87
N GLY A 60 23.06 -15.85 15.28
CA GLY A 60 23.13 -16.68 16.50
C GLY A 60 22.74 -18.14 16.23
N ARG A 61 23.70 -18.93 15.80
CA ARG A 61 23.48 -20.27 15.21
C ARG A 61 22.98 -21.39 16.14
N LEU A 62 22.88 -21.24 17.43
CA LEU A 62 22.54 -22.36 18.33
C LEU A 62 21.42 -22.05 19.35
N LEU A 63 21.29 -20.82 19.83
CA LEU A 63 20.25 -20.44 20.80
C LEU A 63 18.86 -20.25 20.19
N ASN A 64 18.78 -19.84 18.90
CA ASN A 64 17.51 -19.62 18.22
C ASN A 64 16.73 -20.89 17.87
N ARG A 65 17.38 -22.05 17.81
CA ARG A 65 16.69 -23.32 17.52
C ARG A 65 15.88 -23.83 18.71
N LEU A 66 16.25 -23.44 19.91
CA LEU A 66 15.52 -23.75 21.17
C LEU A 66 14.45 -22.71 21.51
N LEU A 67 14.55 -21.48 20.94
CA LEU A 67 13.59 -20.39 21.11
C LEU A 67 12.68 -20.19 19.88
N ALA A 68 12.74 -21.07 18.91
CA ALA A 68 12.00 -20.96 17.63
C ALA A 68 10.46 -20.98 17.76
N SER A 69 9.95 -21.20 18.97
CA SER A 69 8.50 -21.10 19.23
C SER A 69 8.02 -19.67 19.55
N SER A 70 8.94 -18.70 19.74
CA SER A 70 8.57 -17.33 20.13
C SER A 70 8.79 -16.24 19.05
N ASN A 71 9.39 -16.59 17.89
CA ASN A 71 9.72 -15.65 16.82
C ASN A 71 8.87 -15.83 15.54
N ALA A 72 7.71 -16.46 15.62
CA ALA A 72 6.74 -16.37 14.53
C ALA A 72 6.28 -14.91 14.41
N PRO A 73 6.22 -14.34 13.19
CA PRO A 73 5.70 -13.01 13.01
C PRO A 73 4.30 -12.92 13.62
N SER A 74 4.05 -11.85 14.36
CA SER A 74 2.77 -11.65 15.08
C SER A 74 1.58 -11.55 14.13
N TYR A 75 1.82 -11.30 12.83
CA TYR A 75 0.84 -11.21 11.77
C TYR A 75 1.36 -11.82 10.48
N THR A 76 0.43 -12.31 9.67
CA THR A 76 0.70 -12.94 8.37
C THR A 76 0.04 -12.15 7.24
N MET A 77 0.40 -12.49 5.99
CA MET A 77 -0.28 -11.91 4.83
C MET A 77 -1.78 -12.23 4.79
N ASP A 78 -2.20 -13.38 5.36
CA ASP A 78 -3.62 -13.74 5.45
C ASP A 78 -4.40 -12.77 6.36
N ASP A 79 -3.75 -12.23 7.37
CA ASP A 79 -4.35 -11.22 8.25
C ASP A 79 -4.59 -9.91 7.50
N ILE A 80 -3.62 -9.44 6.71
CA ILE A 80 -3.77 -8.25 5.85
C ILE A 80 -4.89 -8.47 4.83
N LEU A 81 -4.82 -9.56 4.06
CA LEU A 81 -5.82 -9.90 3.05
C LEU A 81 -7.21 -10.07 3.67
N GLY A 82 -7.28 -10.64 4.88
CA GLY A 82 -8.51 -10.75 5.65
C GLY A 82 -9.15 -9.40 6.00
N ILE A 83 -8.34 -8.40 6.36
CA ILE A 83 -8.82 -7.04 6.59
C ILE A 83 -9.29 -6.39 5.30
N LEU A 84 -8.50 -6.44 4.22
CA LEU A 84 -8.88 -5.89 2.93
C LEU A 84 -10.20 -6.50 2.43
N ASN A 85 -10.37 -7.82 2.56
CA ASN A 85 -11.62 -8.51 2.23
C ASN A 85 -12.82 -8.03 3.06
N LYS A 86 -12.62 -7.82 4.37
CA LYS A 86 -13.68 -7.30 5.25
C LYS A 86 -14.09 -5.89 4.84
N ILE A 87 -13.13 -5.02 4.56
CA ILE A 87 -13.38 -3.65 4.12
C ILE A 87 -14.12 -3.66 2.78
N TRP A 88 -13.61 -4.40 1.79
CA TRP A 88 -14.23 -4.49 0.47
C TRP A 88 -15.67 -5.01 0.55
N LYS A 89 -15.92 -6.08 1.30
CA LYS A 89 -17.28 -6.61 1.53
C LYS A 89 -18.17 -5.62 2.25
N CYS A 90 -17.65 -4.91 3.24
CA CYS A 90 -18.38 -3.87 3.96
C CYS A 90 -18.85 -2.76 3.01
N LEU A 91 -17.94 -2.19 2.22
CA LEU A 91 -18.26 -1.14 1.25
C LEU A 91 -19.30 -1.62 0.22
N LYS A 92 -19.15 -2.84 -0.29
CA LYS A 92 -20.13 -3.44 -1.20
C LYS A 92 -21.49 -3.67 -0.55
N SER A 93 -21.54 -4.10 0.71
CA SER A 93 -22.79 -4.36 1.41
C SER A 93 -23.60 -3.09 1.69
N TYR A 94 -22.91 -1.96 1.81
CA TYR A 94 -23.54 -0.64 1.95
C TYR A 94 -23.76 0.09 0.62
N TYR A 95 -23.52 -0.59 -0.49
CA TYR A 95 -23.70 -0.04 -1.85
C TYR A 95 -22.89 1.24 -2.08
N VAL A 96 -21.69 1.33 -1.47
CA VAL A 96 -20.79 2.44 -1.71
C VAL A 96 -20.40 2.48 -3.19
N GLU A 97 -20.36 3.68 -3.74
CA GLU A 97 -20.01 3.90 -5.15
C GLU A 97 -18.68 3.19 -5.50
N PRO A 98 -18.62 2.47 -6.64
CA PRO A 98 -17.42 1.71 -7.02
C PRO A 98 -16.14 2.55 -7.06
N SER A 99 -16.22 3.79 -7.55
CA SER A 99 -15.07 4.71 -7.59
C SER A 99 -14.56 5.06 -6.19
N VAL A 100 -15.45 5.27 -5.23
CA VAL A 100 -15.11 5.53 -3.82
C VAL A 100 -14.50 4.28 -3.19
N THR A 101 -15.06 3.10 -3.46
CA THR A 101 -14.48 1.83 -3.01
C THR A 101 -13.04 1.66 -3.53
N GLN A 102 -12.80 1.98 -4.79
CA GLN A 102 -11.48 1.94 -5.40
C GLN A 102 -10.51 2.93 -4.74
N GLN A 103 -10.94 4.16 -4.49
CA GLN A 103 -10.12 5.17 -3.79
C GLN A 103 -9.72 4.69 -2.39
N VAL A 104 -10.67 4.18 -1.59
CA VAL A 104 -10.41 3.64 -0.24
C VAL A 104 -9.35 2.54 -0.29
N ILE A 105 -9.52 1.56 -1.14
CA ILE A 105 -8.59 0.43 -1.22
C ILE A 105 -7.22 0.88 -1.72
N THR A 106 -7.18 1.78 -2.71
CA THR A 106 -5.93 2.35 -3.24
C THR A 106 -5.16 3.09 -2.14
N ASP A 107 -5.84 3.87 -1.32
CA ASP A 107 -5.24 4.57 -0.17
C ASP A 107 -4.64 3.59 0.85
N LEU A 108 -5.33 2.51 1.14
CA LEU A 108 -4.83 1.49 2.06
C LEU A 108 -3.61 0.75 1.48
N LEU A 109 -3.63 0.43 0.18
CA LEU A 109 -2.50 -0.19 -0.51
C LEU A 109 -1.29 0.75 -0.56
N LYS A 110 -1.51 2.05 -0.77
CA LYS A 110 -0.47 3.07 -0.73
C LYS A 110 0.19 3.13 0.64
N MET A 111 -0.59 3.17 1.71
CA MET A 111 -0.05 3.10 3.07
C MET A 111 0.77 1.82 3.29
N ILE A 112 0.27 0.65 2.84
CA ILE A 112 0.99 -0.62 2.95
C ILE A 112 2.32 -0.55 2.19
N GLY A 113 2.32 -0.05 0.95
CA GLY A 113 3.51 0.10 0.12
C GLY A 113 4.55 1.04 0.74
N VAL A 114 4.12 2.24 1.14
CA VAL A 114 5.00 3.27 1.74
C VAL A 114 5.60 2.78 3.06
N THR A 115 4.78 2.23 3.95
CA THR A 115 5.26 1.72 5.25
C THR A 115 6.28 0.61 5.07
N SER A 116 6.01 -0.35 4.19
CA SER A 116 6.91 -1.48 3.93
C SER A 116 8.21 -1.05 3.26
N PHE A 117 8.13 -0.13 2.29
CA PHE A 117 9.29 0.40 1.60
C PHE A 117 10.21 1.16 2.55
N ASN A 118 9.67 2.09 3.33
CA ASN A 118 10.42 2.87 4.29
C ASN A 118 11.08 1.98 5.36
N ASP A 119 10.36 0.98 5.84
CA ASP A 119 10.89 0.02 6.81
C ASP A 119 12.05 -0.80 6.22
N LEU A 120 11.89 -1.37 5.02
CA LEU A 120 12.94 -2.12 4.33
C LEU A 120 14.20 -1.26 4.13
N LEU A 121 14.02 -0.01 3.70
CA LEU A 121 15.11 0.92 3.42
C LEU A 121 15.95 1.24 4.68
N MET A 122 15.32 1.27 5.84
CA MET A 122 15.97 1.58 7.12
C MET A 122 16.57 0.36 7.82
N ARG A 123 16.20 -0.85 7.40
CA ARG A 123 16.66 -2.10 8.03
C ARG A 123 17.76 -2.78 7.23
N ARG A 124 19.01 -2.45 7.54
CA ARG A 124 20.19 -3.05 6.88
C ARG A 124 20.13 -4.57 6.81
N HIS A 125 19.71 -5.25 7.88
CA HIS A 125 19.67 -6.72 7.92
C HIS A 125 18.65 -7.37 7.01
N PHE A 126 17.71 -6.60 6.45
CA PHE A 126 16.70 -7.07 5.51
C PHE A 126 17.07 -6.84 4.04
N CYS A 127 18.12 -6.09 3.75
CA CYS A 127 18.59 -5.84 2.39
C CYS A 127 19.42 -7.01 1.85
N SER A 128 18.78 -8.15 1.60
CA SER A 128 19.41 -9.35 1.03
C SER A 128 18.57 -9.93 -0.10
N TRP A 129 19.21 -10.70 -0.98
CA TRP A 129 18.52 -11.39 -2.08
C TRP A 129 17.39 -12.30 -1.57
N LYS A 130 17.67 -13.09 -0.54
CA LYS A 130 16.68 -14.01 0.05
C LYS A 130 15.48 -13.27 0.64
N ARG A 131 15.72 -12.17 1.35
CA ARG A 131 14.64 -11.36 1.91
C ARG A 131 13.82 -10.69 0.82
N ALA A 132 14.47 -10.20 -0.22
CA ALA A 132 13.80 -9.62 -1.38
C ALA A 132 12.82 -10.62 -2.05
N MET A 133 13.22 -11.88 -2.18
CA MET A 133 12.35 -12.94 -2.70
C MET A 133 11.12 -13.17 -1.82
N GLN A 134 11.27 -13.16 -0.50
CA GLN A 134 10.15 -13.31 0.44
C GLN A 134 9.17 -12.14 0.32
N ILE A 135 9.69 -10.92 0.31
CA ILE A 135 8.86 -9.72 0.17
C ILE A 135 8.14 -9.71 -1.18
N GLN A 136 8.84 -10.05 -2.26
CA GLN A 136 8.23 -10.12 -3.60
C GLN A 136 7.10 -11.15 -3.66
N TYR A 137 7.27 -12.31 -3.04
CA TYR A 137 6.21 -13.31 -2.93
C TYR A 137 4.97 -12.74 -2.20
N ASN A 138 5.19 -12.00 -1.13
CA ASN A 138 4.10 -11.36 -0.40
C ASN A 138 3.42 -10.25 -1.22
N ILE A 139 4.18 -9.46 -2.01
CA ILE A 139 3.63 -8.48 -2.94
C ILE A 139 2.74 -9.17 -3.98
N THR A 140 3.19 -10.28 -4.56
CA THR A 140 2.40 -11.03 -5.56
C THR A 140 1.03 -11.45 -5.00
N ARG A 141 0.94 -11.79 -3.72
CA ARG A 141 -0.35 -12.10 -3.07
C ARG A 141 -1.29 -10.91 -3.00
N LEU A 142 -0.77 -9.70 -2.79
CA LEU A 142 -1.57 -8.46 -2.86
C LEU A 142 -1.99 -8.15 -4.30
N GLU A 143 -1.11 -8.35 -5.28
CA GLU A 143 -1.42 -8.17 -6.70
C GLU A 143 -2.53 -9.13 -7.16
N GLU A 144 -2.46 -10.39 -6.76
CA GLU A 144 -3.50 -11.39 -7.03
C GLU A 144 -4.82 -11.01 -6.38
N TRP A 145 -4.78 -10.49 -5.14
CA TRP A 145 -5.97 -9.97 -4.47
C TRP A 145 -6.58 -8.80 -5.24
N CYS A 146 -5.78 -7.84 -5.68
CA CYS A 146 -6.24 -6.71 -6.49
C CYS A 146 -6.89 -7.18 -7.80
N LYS A 147 -6.26 -8.11 -8.50
CA LYS A 147 -6.81 -8.69 -9.74
C LYS A 147 -8.15 -9.39 -9.51
N SER A 148 -8.25 -10.16 -8.43
CA SER A 148 -9.49 -10.90 -8.10
C SER A 148 -10.65 -10.01 -7.66
N HIS A 149 -10.39 -8.74 -7.37
CA HIS A 149 -11.39 -7.75 -6.95
C HIS A 149 -11.61 -6.63 -7.99
N ASP A 150 -11.19 -6.87 -9.24
CA ASP A 150 -11.32 -5.91 -10.35
C ASP A 150 -10.64 -4.55 -10.10
N MET A 151 -9.51 -4.57 -9.38
CA MET A 151 -8.72 -3.39 -9.03
C MET A 151 -7.24 -3.56 -9.41
N PRO A 152 -6.90 -3.90 -10.66
CA PRO A 152 -5.51 -4.19 -11.05
C PRO A 152 -4.58 -2.98 -10.84
N GLU A 153 -5.09 -1.76 -10.95
CA GLU A 153 -4.32 -0.53 -10.76
C GLU A 153 -3.92 -0.28 -9.30
N GLY A 154 -4.61 -0.90 -8.35
CA GLY A 154 -4.26 -0.83 -6.93
C GLY A 154 -2.85 -1.36 -6.64
N SER A 155 -2.37 -2.31 -7.42
CA SER A 155 -1.01 -2.87 -7.29
C SER A 155 0.10 -1.85 -7.60
N LEU A 156 -0.18 -0.80 -8.37
CA LEU A 156 0.77 0.27 -8.67
C LEU A 156 1.25 1.00 -7.41
N GLN A 157 0.47 0.96 -6.35
CA GLN A 157 0.83 1.57 -5.06
C GLN A 157 1.98 0.82 -4.35
N LEU A 158 2.31 -0.38 -4.81
CA LEU A 158 3.39 -1.21 -4.27
C LEU A 158 4.68 -1.10 -5.10
N GLU A 159 4.70 -0.30 -6.18
CA GLU A 159 5.78 -0.29 -7.16
C GLU A 159 7.13 0.11 -6.57
N HIS A 160 7.21 1.08 -5.66
CA HIS A 160 8.46 1.42 -4.97
C HIS A 160 9.05 0.23 -4.23
N LEU A 161 8.22 -0.50 -3.49
CA LEU A 161 8.65 -1.70 -2.77
C LEU A 161 9.05 -2.81 -3.75
N LEU A 162 8.29 -2.99 -4.83
CA LEU A 162 8.58 -3.97 -5.87
C LEU A 162 9.93 -3.66 -6.54
N GLN A 163 10.20 -2.41 -6.89
CA GLN A 163 11.49 -2.02 -7.48
C GLN A 163 12.65 -2.17 -6.48
N ALA A 164 12.44 -1.89 -5.19
CA ALA A 164 13.44 -2.17 -4.17
C ALA A 164 13.78 -3.67 -4.10
N THR A 165 12.80 -4.55 -4.15
CA THR A 165 13.05 -6.00 -4.18
C THR A 165 13.75 -6.45 -5.46
N LYS A 166 13.40 -5.88 -6.62
CA LYS A 166 14.11 -6.11 -7.88
C LYS A 166 15.58 -5.70 -7.79
N LEU A 167 15.86 -4.50 -7.27
CA LEU A 167 17.22 -4.02 -7.05
C LEU A 167 18.03 -5.00 -6.21
N LEU A 168 17.48 -5.49 -5.11
CA LEU A 168 18.19 -6.43 -4.23
C LEU A 168 18.48 -7.78 -4.92
N GLN A 169 17.72 -8.15 -5.94
CA GLN A 169 17.89 -9.39 -6.69
C GLN A 169 18.81 -9.26 -7.92
N LEU A 170 18.97 -8.05 -8.45
CA LEU A 170 19.86 -7.81 -9.59
C LEU A 170 21.33 -7.93 -9.21
N LYS A 171 22.18 -8.27 -10.18
CA LYS A 171 23.64 -8.26 -10.02
C LYS A 171 24.16 -6.85 -9.76
N LYS A 172 25.29 -6.77 -9.02
CA LYS A 172 25.92 -5.52 -8.61
C LYS A 172 27.44 -5.62 -8.76
N ALA A 173 27.91 -6.37 -9.76
CA ALA A 173 29.32 -6.69 -9.95
C ALA A 173 30.06 -5.72 -10.89
N THR A 174 29.35 -5.11 -11.83
CA THR A 174 29.94 -4.23 -12.87
C THR A 174 29.19 -2.91 -12.95
N MET A 175 29.80 -1.91 -13.59
CA MET A 175 29.11 -0.63 -13.86
C MET A 175 27.91 -0.81 -14.78
N SER A 176 27.96 -1.74 -15.72
CA SER A 176 26.80 -2.07 -16.56
C SER A 176 25.64 -2.63 -15.75
N ASP A 177 25.91 -3.44 -14.71
CA ASP A 177 24.84 -3.91 -13.80
C ASP A 177 24.19 -2.73 -13.07
N ILE A 178 24.99 -1.74 -12.68
CA ILE A 178 24.47 -0.52 -12.02
C ILE A 178 23.61 0.29 -12.98
N ASP A 179 24.00 0.44 -14.23
CA ASP A 179 23.20 1.14 -15.23
C ASP A 179 21.83 0.44 -15.43
N ILE A 180 21.83 -0.89 -15.51
CA ILE A 180 20.59 -1.69 -15.56
C ILE A 180 19.73 -1.45 -14.33
N ILE A 181 20.31 -1.35 -13.13
CA ILE A 181 19.57 -1.07 -11.91
C ILE A 181 18.85 0.28 -12.00
N TYR A 182 19.50 1.33 -12.47
CA TYR A 182 18.90 2.65 -12.64
C TYR A 182 17.80 2.65 -13.70
N ASP A 183 17.95 1.89 -14.77
CA ASP A 183 16.93 1.77 -15.81
C ASP A 183 15.70 1.00 -15.34
N VAL A 184 15.88 -0.10 -14.62
CA VAL A 184 14.79 -0.96 -14.13
C VAL A 184 14.09 -0.34 -12.93
N CYS A 185 14.83 0.32 -12.06
CA CYS A 185 14.32 0.89 -10.80
C CYS A 185 14.08 2.41 -10.93
N TRP A 186 13.43 2.81 -11.99
CA TRP A 186 13.21 4.21 -12.39
C TRP A 186 12.39 5.06 -11.41
N MET A 187 11.58 4.43 -10.54
CA MET A 187 10.85 5.13 -9.48
C MET A 187 11.71 5.41 -8.25
N LEU A 188 12.81 4.69 -8.07
CA LEU A 188 13.68 4.89 -6.93
C LEU A 188 14.60 6.09 -7.15
N THR A 189 14.72 6.93 -6.15
CA THR A 189 15.66 8.05 -6.19
C THR A 189 17.12 7.57 -6.10
N PRO A 190 18.09 8.34 -6.60
CA PRO A 190 19.53 8.01 -6.43
C PRO A 190 19.91 7.73 -4.98
N THR A 191 19.40 8.51 -4.02
CA THR A 191 19.62 8.28 -2.59
C THR A 191 19.03 6.95 -2.10
N GLN A 192 17.86 6.55 -2.55
CA GLN A 192 17.24 5.27 -2.22
C GLN A 192 18.04 4.10 -2.80
N ILE A 193 18.47 4.21 -4.06
CA ILE A 193 19.32 3.21 -4.73
C ILE A 193 20.65 3.07 -3.99
N GLN A 194 21.31 4.19 -3.68
CA GLN A 194 22.55 4.18 -2.90
C GLN A 194 22.36 3.51 -1.54
N LYS A 195 21.28 3.82 -0.84
CA LYS A 195 20.97 3.25 0.47
C LYS A 195 20.81 1.73 0.40
N LEU A 196 20.04 1.22 -0.54
CA LEU A 196 19.81 -0.21 -0.72
C LEU A 196 21.09 -0.95 -1.10
N ILE A 197 21.90 -0.40 -2.01
CA ILE A 197 23.18 -1.00 -2.41
C ILE A 197 24.18 -1.00 -1.25
N SER A 198 24.29 0.09 -0.49
CA SER A 198 25.20 0.19 0.66
C SER A 198 24.80 -0.71 1.83
N HIS A 199 23.52 -1.05 1.94
CA HIS A 199 22.98 -1.94 2.96
C HIS A 199 22.93 -3.41 2.51
N TYR A 200 23.22 -3.69 1.23
CA TYR A 200 23.09 -5.02 0.68
C TYR A 200 23.98 -6.04 1.39
N HIS A 201 23.36 -7.09 1.90
CA HIS A 201 24.03 -8.24 2.46
C HIS A 201 24.30 -9.27 1.37
N VAL A 202 25.56 -9.42 1.04
CA VAL A 202 26.07 -10.38 0.07
C VAL A 202 25.89 -11.79 0.63
N ALA A 203 25.38 -12.70 -0.17
CA ALA A 203 25.29 -14.12 0.20
C ALA A 203 26.70 -14.78 0.17
N ASP A 204 26.85 -15.90 0.87
CA ASP A 204 28.13 -16.61 0.99
C ASP A 204 28.76 -17.02 -0.36
N TYR A 205 27.96 -17.09 -1.41
CA TYR A 205 28.37 -17.45 -2.78
C TYR A 205 28.53 -16.24 -3.71
N GLU A 206 28.28 -15.02 -3.22
CA GLU A 206 28.42 -13.78 -3.97
C GLU A 206 29.71 -13.06 -3.59
N ASN A 207 30.31 -12.38 -4.55
CA ASN A 207 31.45 -11.50 -4.27
C ASN A 207 30.98 -10.20 -3.63
N PRO A 208 31.68 -9.65 -2.66
CA PRO A 208 31.39 -8.33 -2.11
C PRO A 208 31.33 -7.26 -3.20
N ILE A 209 30.42 -6.29 -3.03
CA ILE A 209 30.35 -5.14 -3.94
C ILE A 209 31.66 -4.35 -3.85
N SER A 210 32.29 -4.08 -5.00
CA SER A 210 33.56 -3.39 -5.01
C SER A 210 33.44 -1.93 -4.48
N PRO A 211 34.48 -1.41 -3.82
CA PRO A 211 34.49 -0.01 -3.38
C PRO A 211 34.31 0.98 -4.53
N GLU A 212 34.74 0.64 -5.73
CA GLU A 212 34.61 1.44 -6.95
C GLU A 212 33.15 1.60 -7.34
N ILE A 213 32.36 0.51 -7.29
CA ILE A 213 30.92 0.52 -7.54
C ILE A 213 30.21 1.35 -6.47
N LEU A 214 30.53 1.15 -5.18
CA LEU A 214 29.93 1.93 -4.10
C LEU A 214 30.20 3.43 -4.27
N LYS A 215 31.42 3.81 -4.66
CA LYS A 215 31.79 5.19 -4.95
C LYS A 215 31.04 5.74 -6.17
N ALA A 216 30.93 4.97 -7.23
CA ALA A 216 30.19 5.37 -8.43
C ALA A 216 28.70 5.59 -8.17
N VAL A 217 28.07 4.72 -7.38
CA VAL A 217 26.68 4.89 -6.96
C VAL A 217 26.52 6.13 -6.08
N ALA A 218 27.43 6.35 -5.13
CA ALA A 218 27.41 7.54 -4.28
C ALA A 218 27.56 8.83 -5.09
N SER A 219 28.36 8.84 -6.16
CA SER A 219 28.56 10.01 -7.01
C SER A 219 27.33 10.40 -7.85
N ARG A 220 26.35 9.51 -7.99
CA ARG A 220 25.08 9.79 -8.68
C ARG A 220 24.07 10.53 -7.80
N VAL A 221 24.28 10.59 -6.50
CA VAL A 221 23.47 11.37 -5.58
C VAL A 221 23.84 12.84 -5.70
N VAL A 222 22.89 13.69 -6.04
CA VAL A 222 23.07 15.12 -6.14
C VAL A 222 22.76 15.78 -4.79
N PRO A 223 23.71 16.42 -4.13
CA PRO A 223 23.47 17.10 -2.86
C PRO A 223 22.39 18.18 -3.01
N ASN A 224 21.47 18.23 -2.07
CA ASN A 224 20.36 19.20 -2.01
C ASN A 224 19.34 19.14 -3.16
N ASP A 225 19.27 18.05 -3.89
CA ASP A 225 18.16 17.84 -4.82
C ASP A 225 16.86 17.65 -4.03
N ARG A 226 15.89 18.55 -4.25
CA ARG A 226 14.59 18.53 -3.56
C ARG A 226 13.74 17.31 -3.93
N ASN A 227 14.03 16.67 -5.05
CA ASN A 227 13.30 15.49 -5.53
C ASN A 227 13.97 14.19 -5.08
N ASP A 228 15.17 14.23 -4.51
CA ASP A 228 15.91 13.06 -4.05
C ASP A 228 15.65 12.79 -2.56
N HIS A 229 14.47 12.25 -2.27
CA HIS A 229 14.04 11.90 -0.91
C HIS A 229 14.48 10.49 -0.55
N LEU A 230 15.00 10.32 0.67
CA LEU A 230 15.31 8.99 1.21
C LEU A 230 14.02 8.22 1.53
N LEU A 231 13.12 8.82 2.30
CA LEU A 231 11.87 8.19 2.70
C LEU A 231 10.70 8.76 1.91
N LEU A 232 9.75 7.89 1.60
CA LEU A 232 8.46 8.32 1.10
C LEU A 232 7.67 8.98 2.24
N PRO A 233 6.89 10.03 1.96
CA PRO A 233 6.07 10.66 2.98
C PRO A 233 5.08 9.65 3.57
N PRO A 234 4.95 9.59 4.90
CA PRO A 234 3.98 8.70 5.52
C PRO A 234 2.55 9.19 5.23
N GLU A 235 1.76 8.36 4.60
CA GLU A 235 0.37 8.61 4.21
C GLU A 235 -0.63 8.43 5.38
N ILE A 236 -0.18 8.64 6.63
CA ILE A 236 -0.98 8.28 7.81
C ILE A 236 -2.06 9.33 8.11
N ASP A 237 -1.82 10.59 7.76
CA ASP A 237 -2.59 11.71 8.33
C ASP A 237 -3.58 12.39 7.38
N GLU A 238 -3.54 12.16 6.07
CA GLU A 238 -4.42 12.84 5.13
C GLU A 238 -5.16 11.85 4.23
N ALA A 239 -6.28 11.38 4.70
CA ALA A 239 -7.31 10.90 3.81
C ALA A 239 -8.09 12.14 3.31
N GLY A 240 -7.74 12.62 2.13
CA GLY A 240 -8.49 13.68 1.47
C GLY A 240 -9.95 13.28 1.23
N PRO A 241 -10.83 14.24 0.98
CA PRO A 241 -12.20 13.94 0.62
C PRO A 241 -12.23 13.07 -0.64
N TYR A 242 -13.19 12.16 -0.74
CA TYR A 242 -13.39 11.40 -1.95
C TYR A 242 -13.75 12.30 -3.13
N GLU A 243 -13.17 12.03 -4.25
CA GLU A 243 -13.67 12.57 -5.49
C GLU A 243 -14.86 11.72 -5.94
N LEU A 244 -16.06 12.23 -5.74
CA LEU A 244 -17.24 11.62 -6.33
C LEU A 244 -17.20 11.82 -7.84
N PRO A 245 -17.62 10.80 -8.63
CA PRO A 245 -17.74 10.96 -10.07
C PRO A 245 -18.71 12.10 -10.38
N LEU A 246 -18.40 12.89 -11.38
CA LEU A 246 -19.31 13.94 -11.87
C LEU A 246 -20.70 13.32 -12.11
N PRO A 247 -21.79 14.04 -11.74
CA PRO A 247 -23.12 13.59 -12.07
C PRO A 247 -23.18 13.25 -13.55
N ARG A 248 -23.57 12.02 -13.88
CA ARG A 248 -23.77 11.64 -15.27
C ARG A 248 -24.80 12.58 -15.86
N GLU A 249 -24.61 13.07 -17.08
CA GLU A 249 -25.70 13.59 -17.87
C GLU A 249 -26.68 12.44 -18.10
N VAL A 250 -27.71 12.41 -17.26
CA VAL A 250 -28.66 11.30 -17.23
C VAL A 250 -29.70 11.56 -18.32
N THR A 251 -29.45 11.04 -19.50
CA THR A 251 -30.50 10.75 -20.43
C THR A 251 -31.20 9.47 -19.95
N GLY A 252 -32.48 9.56 -19.55
CA GLY A 252 -33.24 8.40 -19.06
C GLY A 252 -33.39 8.34 -17.53
N ILE A 253 -33.61 9.49 -16.88
CA ILE A 253 -33.94 9.58 -15.44
C ILE A 253 -35.07 8.61 -15.05
N GLU A 254 -36.02 8.39 -15.96
CA GLU A 254 -37.19 7.50 -15.77
C GLU A 254 -36.81 6.03 -15.59
N THR A 255 -35.66 5.59 -16.12
CA THR A 255 -35.17 4.21 -16.01
C THR A 255 -34.06 4.07 -14.97
N TYR A 256 -33.60 5.17 -14.37
CA TYR A 256 -32.54 5.15 -13.37
C TYR A 256 -33.07 4.62 -12.04
N CYS A 257 -32.59 3.45 -11.63
CA CYS A 257 -32.86 2.89 -10.32
C CYS A 257 -31.61 3.10 -9.43
N PRO A 258 -31.62 4.05 -8.49
CA PRO A 258 -30.47 4.25 -7.61
C PRO A 258 -30.13 2.99 -6.82
N ALA A 259 -28.84 2.75 -6.61
CA ALA A 259 -28.36 1.56 -5.90
C ALA A 259 -28.96 1.42 -4.49
N TYR A 260 -29.25 2.53 -3.80
CA TYR A 260 -29.87 2.52 -2.47
C TYR A 260 -31.31 1.96 -2.46
N LEU A 261 -32.03 1.95 -3.58
CA LEU A 261 -33.33 1.29 -3.68
C LEU A 261 -33.25 -0.24 -3.64
N HIS A 262 -32.05 -0.81 -3.78
CA HIS A 262 -31.82 -2.22 -3.52
C HIS A 262 -31.73 -2.55 -2.02
N VAL A 263 -31.59 -1.53 -1.15
CA VAL A 263 -31.66 -1.73 0.30
C VAL A 263 -33.10 -2.05 0.69
N PRO A 264 -33.39 -3.23 1.27
CA PRO A 264 -34.76 -3.69 1.55
C PRO A 264 -35.55 -2.70 2.42
N LEU A 265 -34.88 -2.08 3.37
CA LEU A 265 -35.52 -1.10 4.27
C LEU A 265 -35.98 0.17 3.54
N LEU A 266 -35.13 0.69 2.63
CA LEU A 266 -35.46 1.88 1.83
C LEU A 266 -36.57 1.59 0.81
N ARG A 267 -36.56 0.39 0.22
CA ARG A 267 -37.65 -0.07 -0.67
C ARG A 267 -38.98 -0.18 0.08
N SER A 268 -38.96 -0.69 1.33
CA SER A 268 -40.16 -0.74 2.19
C SER A 268 -40.65 0.63 2.58
N LEU A 269 -39.77 1.60 2.79
CA LEU A 269 -40.14 2.99 3.07
C LEU A 269 -40.74 3.68 1.84
N ALA A 270 -40.11 3.52 0.67
CA ALA A 270 -40.59 4.09 -0.59
C ALA A 270 -42.00 3.56 -0.96
N SER A 271 -42.27 2.27 -0.72
CA SER A 271 -43.60 1.69 -0.97
C SER A 271 -44.72 2.16 0.02
N LYS A 272 -44.35 2.80 1.13
CA LYS A 272 -45.30 3.37 2.10
C LYS A 272 -45.64 4.84 1.84
N VAL A 273 -44.85 5.50 1.01
CA VAL A 273 -44.96 6.92 0.65
C VAL A 273 -45.62 7.11 -0.71
N ALA A 274 -45.61 6.06 -1.56
CA ALA A 274 -46.37 6.00 -2.82
C ALA A 274 -47.80 5.55 -2.56
#